data_5061cf2038062e192590ffe27f5e8c10
#
_entry.id   5061cf2038062e192590ffe27f5e8c10
#
_cell.length_a   1.000
_cell.length_b   1.000
_cell.length_c   1.000
_cell.angle_alpha   90.00
_cell.angle_beta   90.00
_cell.angle_gamma   90.00
#
_symmetry.space_group_name_H-M   'P 1'
#
loop_
_entity.id
_entity.type
_entity.pdbx_description
1 polymer ?
#
loop_
_entity_poly.entity_id
_entity_poly.type
_entity_poly.pdbx_seq_one_letter_code
_entity_poly.pdbx_strand_id
1 'polypeptide(L)'
;MNAVRQTTLGDCVTLSGVGVHSGKRARLSIAPAEADTGIVFHRLDSAQSVRACRGAVRGSDLATVLRDSNGPAVSTVEHLLACFAGLGVDNAHVEIDGPEVPILDGSADEFVAAVELLLAMNSDGSIFPGIMGLNAPQARALMPQGA
;
A
#
# COMPACT_ATOMS: atom_id res chain seq x y z
N MET A 1 -14.57 -23.01 -15.79
CA MET A 1 -14.48 -21.60 -15.37
C MET A 1 -13.02 -21.22 -15.23
N ASN A 2 -12.59 -20.17 -15.91
CA ASN A 2 -11.25 -19.64 -15.70
C ASN A 2 -11.24 -18.90 -14.36
N ALA A 3 -10.39 -19.35 -13.44
CA ALA A 3 -10.18 -18.62 -12.21
C ALA A 3 -9.61 -17.22 -12.53
N VAL A 4 -10.23 -16.18 -12.00
CA VAL A 4 -9.70 -14.82 -12.10
C VAL A 4 -8.42 -14.76 -11.27
N ARG A 5 -7.32 -14.41 -11.92
CA ARG A 5 -6.05 -14.24 -11.23
C ARG A 5 -6.06 -12.94 -10.45
N GLN A 6 -5.72 -13.02 -9.19
CA GLN A 6 -5.52 -11.87 -8.34
C GLN A 6 -4.03 -11.51 -8.26
N THR A 7 -3.75 -10.24 -8.04
CA THR A 7 -2.41 -9.69 -8.02
C THR A 7 -2.07 -9.19 -6.62
N THR A 8 -0.87 -9.47 -6.18
CA THR A 8 -0.25 -8.92 -4.97
C THR A 8 1.18 -8.48 -5.27
N LEU A 9 1.90 -8.08 -4.24
CA LEU A 9 3.29 -7.63 -4.35
C LEU A 9 4.24 -8.81 -4.20
N GLY A 10 5.44 -8.71 -4.79
CA GLY A 10 6.48 -9.73 -4.66
C GLY A 10 7.36 -9.55 -3.42
N ASP A 11 7.32 -8.39 -2.78
CA ASP A 11 8.14 -8.04 -1.60
C ASP A 11 7.51 -6.88 -0.86
N CYS A 12 8.11 -6.45 0.24
CA CYS A 12 7.66 -5.35 1.07
C CYS A 12 8.39 -4.05 0.72
N VAL A 13 7.73 -2.92 0.95
CA VAL A 13 8.36 -1.60 0.88
C VAL A 13 7.90 -0.74 2.05
N THR A 14 8.79 0.10 2.56
CA THR A 14 8.47 1.06 3.62
C THR A 14 8.68 2.47 3.13
N LEU A 15 7.69 3.32 3.38
CA LEU A 15 7.70 4.74 3.07
C LEU A 15 7.46 5.53 4.36
N SER A 16 8.05 6.72 4.46
CA SER A 16 7.88 7.59 5.62
C SER A 16 7.58 9.01 5.16
N GLY A 17 6.77 9.70 5.92
CA GLY A 17 6.40 11.08 5.61
C GLY A 17 5.53 11.68 6.70
N VAL A 18 4.80 12.72 6.33
CA VAL A 18 3.96 13.48 7.25
C VAL A 18 2.52 13.48 6.75
N GLY A 19 1.57 13.28 7.63
CA GLY A 19 0.15 13.42 7.32
C GLY A 19 -0.20 14.88 7.05
N VAL A 20 -0.92 15.15 5.95
CA VAL A 20 -1.24 16.51 5.53
C VAL A 20 -2.22 17.21 6.49
N HIS A 21 -3.10 16.45 7.13
CA HIS A 21 -4.09 16.99 8.07
C HIS A 21 -3.62 16.91 9.52
N SER A 22 -3.02 15.79 9.91
CA SER A 22 -2.55 15.57 11.29
C SER A 22 -1.23 16.28 11.60
N GLY A 23 -0.38 16.54 10.59
CA GLY A 23 0.97 17.04 10.78
C GLY A 23 1.90 16.04 11.46
N LYS A 24 1.45 14.82 11.68
CA LYS A 24 2.23 13.79 12.37
C LYS A 24 3.05 12.98 11.38
N ARG A 25 4.25 12.59 11.82
CA ARG A 25 5.06 11.64 11.08
C ARG A 25 4.39 10.28 11.08
N ALA A 26 4.43 9.61 9.93
CA ALA A 26 3.93 8.26 9.77
C ALA A 26 4.91 7.43 8.96
N ARG A 27 5.07 6.19 9.38
CA ARG A 27 5.77 5.14 8.62
C ARG A 27 4.73 4.17 8.11
N LEU A 28 4.80 3.89 6.83
CA LEU A 28 3.89 3.02 6.11
C LEU A 28 4.69 1.87 5.50
N SER A 29 4.29 0.63 5.78
CA SER A 29 4.86 -0.56 5.14
C SER A 29 3.79 -1.26 4.32
N ILE A 30 4.10 -1.55 3.06
CA ILE A 30 3.22 -2.26 2.14
C ILE A 30 3.81 -3.65 1.92
N ALA A 31 3.02 -4.68 2.14
CA ALA A 31 3.44 -6.07 2.07
C ALA A 31 2.49 -6.91 1.23
N PRO A 32 2.97 -8.04 0.68
CA PRO A 32 2.11 -8.99 -0.02
C PRO A 32 1.01 -9.52 0.89
N ALA A 33 -0.11 -9.91 0.27
CA ALA A 33 -1.19 -10.59 0.95
C ALA A 33 -1.72 -11.74 0.09
N GLU A 34 -2.34 -12.71 0.74
CA GLU A 34 -2.94 -13.86 0.06
C GLU A 34 -4.17 -13.45 -0.74
N ALA A 35 -4.56 -14.30 -1.69
CA ALA A 35 -5.77 -14.11 -2.46
C ALA A 35 -6.98 -13.91 -1.55
N ASP A 36 -7.93 -13.12 -2.01
CA ASP A 36 -9.16 -12.76 -1.30
C ASP A 36 -8.98 -11.92 -0.02
N THR A 37 -7.77 -11.46 0.27
CA THR A 37 -7.51 -10.56 1.39
C THR A 37 -8.05 -9.16 1.14
N GLY A 38 -7.91 -8.65 -0.09
CA GLY A 38 -8.16 -7.25 -0.41
C GLY A 38 -7.04 -6.36 0.11
N ILE A 39 -7.32 -5.07 0.24
CA ILE A 39 -6.39 -4.11 0.84
C ILE A 39 -6.77 -3.94 2.31
N VAL A 40 -5.86 -4.29 3.21
CA VAL A 40 -6.11 -4.22 4.66
C VAL A 40 -5.09 -3.31 5.32
N PHE A 41 -5.59 -2.29 6.01
CA PHE A 41 -4.78 -1.39 6.83
C PHE A 41 -4.68 -1.91 8.25
N HIS A 42 -3.46 -1.98 8.77
CA HIS A 42 -3.18 -2.40 10.15
C HIS A 42 -2.59 -1.21 10.92
N ARG A 43 -3.32 -0.74 11.93
CA ARG A 43 -2.86 0.31 12.83
C ARG A 43 -1.97 -0.32 13.91
N LEU A 44 -0.67 -0.08 13.84
CA LEU A 44 0.30 -0.66 14.78
C LEU A 44 0.17 -0.08 16.18
N ASP A 45 -0.27 1.18 16.29
CA ASP A 45 -0.46 1.87 17.57
C ASP A 45 -1.67 1.37 18.37
N SER A 46 -2.61 0.67 17.74
CA SER A 46 -3.82 0.13 18.37
C SER A 46 -3.99 -1.37 18.17
N ALA A 47 -3.14 -2.01 17.38
CA ALA A 47 -3.21 -3.42 17.00
C ALA A 47 -4.56 -3.80 16.35
N GLN A 48 -5.19 -2.87 15.65
CA GLN A 48 -6.48 -3.07 14.98
C GLN A 48 -6.34 -2.85 13.47
N SER A 49 -7.28 -3.44 12.72
CA SER A 49 -7.23 -3.44 11.26
C SER A 49 -8.55 -2.98 10.67
N VAL A 50 -8.48 -2.41 9.48
CA VAL A 50 -9.65 -2.07 8.68
C VAL A 50 -9.41 -2.46 7.22
N ARG A 51 -10.36 -3.19 6.63
CA ARG A 51 -10.33 -3.52 5.21
C ARG A 51 -10.85 -2.34 4.40
N ALA A 52 -10.11 -1.98 3.34
CA ALA A 52 -10.54 -0.94 2.41
C ALA A 52 -11.68 -1.48 1.54
N CYS A 53 -12.90 -1.15 1.93
CA CYS A 53 -14.10 -1.49 1.19
C CYS A 53 -15.10 -0.33 1.30
N ARG A 54 -16.11 -0.34 0.43
CA ARG A 54 -17.12 0.72 0.39
C ARG A 54 -17.82 0.92 1.75
N GLY A 55 -18.09 -0.16 2.48
CA GLY A 55 -18.73 -0.11 3.79
C GLY A 55 -17.87 0.47 4.91
N ALA A 56 -16.56 0.60 4.71
CA ALA A 56 -15.64 1.17 5.69
C ALA A 56 -15.44 2.67 5.56
N VAL A 57 -15.90 3.30 4.48
CA VAL A 57 -15.75 4.75 4.25
C VAL A 57 -16.66 5.51 5.23
N ARG A 58 -16.07 6.40 6.03
CA ARG A 58 -16.79 7.17 7.06
C ARG A 58 -16.69 8.67 6.89
N GLY A 59 -15.91 9.16 5.97
CA GLY A 59 -15.81 10.58 5.69
C GLY A 59 -15.06 10.83 4.40
N SER A 60 -15.41 11.92 3.71
CA SER A 60 -14.79 12.28 2.43
C SER A 60 -14.71 13.79 2.21
N ASP A 61 -14.98 14.61 3.24
CA ASP A 61 -15.03 16.07 3.09
C ASP A 61 -13.67 16.67 2.74
N LEU A 62 -12.62 16.31 3.47
CA LEU A 62 -11.25 16.79 3.23
C LEU A 62 -10.29 15.67 2.90
N ALA A 63 -10.64 14.44 3.26
CA ALA A 63 -9.85 13.24 3.02
C ALA A 63 -10.75 12.02 3.08
N THR A 64 -10.36 10.94 2.40
CA THR A 64 -11.05 9.65 2.53
C THR A 64 -10.60 8.99 3.82
N VAL A 65 -11.56 8.69 4.68
CA VAL A 65 -11.35 8.06 5.99
C VAL A 65 -11.99 6.68 6.00
N LEU A 66 -11.21 5.67 6.38
CA LEU A 66 -11.68 4.31 6.58
C LEU A 66 -11.80 4.02 8.08
N ARG A 67 -12.89 3.38 8.46
CA ARG A 67 -13.09 2.93 9.84
C ARG A 67 -14.01 1.72 9.87
N ASP A 68 -13.62 0.68 10.56
CA ASP A 68 -14.52 -0.39 10.95
C ASP A 68 -15.40 0.08 12.12
N SER A 69 -16.53 -0.63 12.40
CA SER A 69 -17.62 -0.17 13.27
C SER A 69 -17.17 0.41 14.62
N ASN A 70 -16.12 -0.17 15.23
CA ASN A 70 -15.59 0.25 16.53
C ASN A 70 -14.06 0.40 16.51
N GLY A 71 -13.45 0.37 15.32
CA GLY A 71 -12.01 0.40 15.17
C GLY A 71 -11.45 1.81 15.01
N PRO A 72 -10.13 1.95 15.05
CA PRO A 72 -9.48 3.20 14.74
C PRO A 72 -9.65 3.56 13.27
N ALA A 73 -9.66 4.86 12.99
CA ALA A 73 -9.70 5.36 11.62
C ALA A 73 -8.31 5.36 10.99
N VAL A 74 -8.27 5.16 9.68
CA VAL A 74 -7.11 5.48 8.83
C VAL A 74 -7.56 6.52 7.82
N SER A 75 -6.91 7.66 7.81
CA SER A 75 -7.30 8.79 6.95
C SER A 75 -6.31 9.03 5.82
N THR A 76 -6.76 9.77 4.81
CA THR A 76 -5.97 10.18 3.63
C THR A 76 -5.46 8.97 2.85
N VAL A 77 -6.35 8.00 2.63
CA VAL A 77 -6.02 6.73 1.94
C VAL A 77 -6.13 6.82 0.41
N GLU A 78 -6.68 7.90 -0.12
CA GLU A 78 -7.07 8.04 -1.53
C GLU A 78 -5.91 7.88 -2.50
N HIS A 79 -4.74 8.45 -2.22
CA HIS A 79 -3.59 8.39 -3.13
C HIS A 79 -3.02 6.98 -3.20
N LEU A 80 -2.91 6.31 -2.06
CA LEU A 80 -2.43 4.93 -2.01
C LEU A 80 -3.44 3.97 -2.66
N LEU A 81 -4.73 4.12 -2.39
CA LEU A 81 -5.76 3.29 -3.02
C LEU A 81 -5.84 3.54 -4.53
N ALA A 82 -5.65 4.77 -4.99
CA ALA A 82 -5.56 5.09 -6.42
C ALA A 82 -4.37 4.40 -7.07
N CYS A 83 -3.22 4.35 -6.40
CA CYS A 83 -2.04 3.62 -6.84
C CYS A 83 -2.36 2.12 -7.02
N PHE A 84 -2.95 1.49 -6.01
CA PHE A 84 -3.31 0.07 -6.10
C PHE A 84 -4.31 -0.20 -7.22
N ALA A 85 -5.33 0.64 -7.35
CA ALA A 85 -6.33 0.50 -8.41
C ALA A 85 -5.71 0.67 -9.80
N GLY A 86 -4.85 1.66 -9.98
CA GLY A 86 -4.18 1.95 -11.25
C GLY A 86 -3.20 0.87 -11.68
N LEU A 87 -2.53 0.23 -10.73
CA LEU A 87 -1.56 -0.85 -10.98
C LEU A 87 -2.18 -2.25 -10.91
N GLY A 88 -3.46 -2.36 -10.60
CA GLY A 88 -4.15 -3.65 -10.54
C GLY A 88 -3.77 -4.51 -9.35
N VAL A 89 -3.41 -3.91 -8.21
CA VAL A 89 -3.13 -4.66 -6.98
C VAL A 89 -4.43 -5.01 -6.29
N ASP A 90 -4.71 -6.29 -6.16
CA ASP A 90 -5.92 -6.81 -5.54
C ASP A 90 -5.77 -7.02 -4.03
N ASN A 91 -4.58 -7.43 -3.60
CA ASN A 91 -4.34 -7.86 -2.22
C ASN A 91 -3.04 -7.25 -1.70
N ALA A 92 -3.10 -6.57 -0.56
CA ALA A 92 -1.94 -6.04 0.13
C ALA A 92 -2.25 -5.80 1.61
N HIS A 93 -1.25 -6.02 2.47
CA HIS A 93 -1.26 -5.54 3.83
C HIS A 93 -0.55 -4.18 3.88
N VAL A 94 -1.17 -3.21 4.53
CA VAL A 94 -0.60 -1.88 4.74
C VAL A 94 -0.51 -1.63 6.23
N GLU A 95 0.69 -1.68 6.78
CA GLU A 95 0.94 -1.36 8.18
C GLU A 95 1.26 0.12 8.32
N ILE A 96 0.64 0.76 9.29
CA ILE A 96 0.84 2.18 9.56
C ILE A 96 0.93 2.43 11.07
N ASP A 97 1.89 3.23 11.48
CA ASP A 97 2.14 3.52 12.90
C ASP A 97 1.35 4.71 13.44
N GLY A 98 0.47 5.31 12.64
CA GLY A 98 -0.34 6.46 13.03
C GLY A 98 -1.70 6.50 12.31
N PRO A 99 -2.46 7.60 12.51
CA PRO A 99 -3.84 7.69 12.03
C PRO A 99 -3.98 8.11 10.57
N GLU A 100 -2.92 8.57 9.94
CA GLU A 100 -2.99 9.16 8.60
C GLU A 100 -1.87 8.65 7.71
N VAL A 101 -2.21 8.27 6.47
CA VAL A 101 -1.25 7.91 5.43
C VAL A 101 -0.40 9.14 5.09
N PRO A 102 0.94 9.02 5.01
CA PRO A 102 1.79 10.16 4.68
C PRO A 102 1.45 10.71 3.30
N ILE A 103 1.45 12.06 3.18
CA ILE A 103 1.09 12.74 1.94
C ILE A 103 2.19 12.65 0.88
N LEU A 104 3.42 12.42 1.28
CA LEU A 104 4.61 12.43 0.43
C LEU A 104 4.70 13.75 -0.36
N ASP A 105 4.70 13.68 -1.71
CA ASP A 105 4.76 14.87 -2.57
C ASP A 105 3.37 15.46 -2.91
N GLY A 106 2.29 14.90 -2.36
CA GLY A 106 0.92 15.30 -2.64
C GLY A 106 0.29 14.63 -3.86
N SER A 107 1.00 13.70 -4.48
CA SER A 107 0.52 12.89 -5.60
C SER A 107 0.59 11.40 -5.27
N ALA A 108 0.19 10.55 -6.21
CA ALA A 108 0.36 9.11 -6.09
C ALA A 108 1.73 8.62 -6.63
N ASP A 109 2.56 9.50 -7.17
CA ASP A 109 3.74 9.14 -7.95
C ASP A 109 4.78 8.33 -7.14
N GLU A 110 5.05 8.72 -5.91
CA GLU A 110 6.00 7.99 -5.05
C GLU A 110 5.46 6.61 -4.66
N PHE A 111 4.15 6.50 -4.42
CA PHE A 111 3.51 5.20 -4.18
C PHE A 111 3.59 4.31 -5.43
N VAL A 112 3.29 4.87 -6.59
CA VAL A 112 3.35 4.15 -7.87
C VAL A 112 4.77 3.66 -8.13
N ALA A 113 5.78 4.51 -7.99
CA ALA A 113 7.18 4.12 -8.21
C ALA A 113 7.59 2.96 -7.29
N ALA A 114 7.23 3.02 -6.01
CA ALA A 114 7.56 1.97 -5.05
C ALA A 114 6.83 0.65 -5.35
N VAL A 115 5.54 0.71 -5.62
CA VAL A 115 4.71 -0.48 -5.86
C VAL A 115 5.01 -1.11 -7.22
N GLU A 116 5.25 -0.31 -8.25
CA GLU A 116 5.57 -0.80 -9.59
C GLU A 116 6.83 -1.67 -9.60
N LEU A 117 7.86 -1.29 -8.86
CA LEU A 117 9.05 -2.11 -8.69
C LEU A 117 8.73 -3.47 -8.07
N LEU A 118 7.83 -3.50 -7.11
CA LEU A 118 7.44 -4.74 -6.44
C LEU A 118 6.60 -5.66 -7.35
N LEU A 119 5.77 -5.09 -8.22
CA LEU A 119 4.98 -5.84 -9.19
C LEU A 119 5.84 -6.46 -10.29
N ALA A 120 7.01 -5.91 -10.58
CA ALA A 120 7.95 -6.46 -11.56
C ALA A 120 8.65 -7.73 -11.05
N MET A 121 8.43 -8.14 -9.82
CA MET A 121 9.06 -9.28 -9.19
C MET A 121 8.12 -10.48 -9.12
N ASN A 122 8.64 -11.67 -9.42
CA ASN A 122 7.93 -12.92 -9.17
C ASN A 122 7.92 -13.24 -7.66
N SER A 123 7.08 -14.18 -7.27
CA SER A 123 6.98 -14.65 -5.88
C SER A 123 8.30 -15.20 -5.31
N ASP A 124 9.21 -15.66 -6.16
CA ASP A 124 10.56 -16.12 -5.77
C ASP A 124 11.60 -14.99 -5.67
N GLY A 125 11.16 -13.74 -5.90
CA GLY A 125 12.03 -12.57 -5.88
C GLY A 125 12.78 -12.31 -7.18
N SER A 126 12.53 -13.07 -8.23
CA SER A 126 13.05 -12.80 -9.58
C SER A 126 12.21 -11.73 -10.28
N ILE A 127 12.77 -11.06 -11.28
CA ILE A 127 12.06 -10.05 -12.06
C ILE A 127 11.47 -10.68 -13.31
N PHE A 128 10.27 -10.24 -13.69
CA PHE A 128 9.68 -10.65 -14.96
C PHE A 128 10.58 -10.23 -16.12
N PRO A 129 10.96 -11.17 -17.00
CA PRO A 129 11.77 -10.83 -18.17
C PRO A 129 11.11 -9.75 -19.03
N GLY A 130 11.87 -8.74 -19.38
CA GLY A 130 11.42 -7.69 -20.28
C GLY A 130 10.74 -6.49 -19.60
N ILE A 131 10.49 -6.53 -18.31
CA ILE A 131 9.99 -5.37 -17.58
C ILE A 131 11.17 -4.56 -17.07
N MET A 132 11.25 -3.29 -17.47
CA MET A 132 12.26 -2.29 -17.09
C MET A 132 13.72 -2.66 -17.43
N GLY A 133 14.00 -3.77 -18.10
CA GLY A 133 15.37 -4.16 -18.48
C GLY A 133 16.31 -4.43 -17.29
N LEU A 134 15.78 -4.58 -16.09
CA LEU A 134 16.55 -4.80 -14.88
C LEU A 134 16.52 -6.27 -14.48
N ASN A 135 17.63 -6.77 -13.96
CA ASN A 135 17.68 -8.07 -13.29
C ASN A 135 17.33 -7.91 -11.80
N ALA A 136 17.07 -9.02 -11.11
CA ALA A 136 16.66 -9.01 -9.71
C ALA A 136 17.59 -8.21 -8.78
N PRO A 137 18.92 -8.36 -8.84
CA PRO A 137 19.83 -7.56 -8.03
C PRO A 137 19.73 -6.06 -8.31
N GLN A 138 19.56 -5.68 -9.57
CA GLN A 138 19.45 -4.26 -9.96
C GLN A 138 18.15 -3.65 -9.43
N ALA A 139 17.03 -4.37 -9.54
CA ALA A 139 15.76 -3.89 -9.00
C ALA A 139 15.80 -3.79 -7.47
N ARG A 140 16.39 -4.78 -6.79
CA ARG A 140 16.54 -4.75 -5.34
C ARG A 140 17.40 -3.58 -4.87
N ALA A 141 18.42 -3.19 -5.64
CA ALA A 141 19.26 -2.04 -5.32
C ALA A 141 18.51 -0.71 -5.40
N LEU A 142 17.44 -0.64 -6.20
CA LEU A 142 16.59 0.53 -6.33
C LEU A 142 15.46 0.59 -5.30
N MET A 143 15.19 -0.51 -4.60
CA MET A 143 14.19 -0.52 -3.55
C MET A 143 14.67 0.28 -2.34
N PRO A 144 13.77 1.03 -1.69
CA PRO A 144 14.08 1.63 -0.42
C PRO A 144 14.54 0.52 0.54
N GLN A 145 15.73 0.68 1.09
CA GLN A 145 16.21 -0.28 2.09
C GLN A 145 15.27 -0.20 3.28
N GLY A 146 14.62 -1.30 3.60
CA GLY A 146 13.74 -1.38 4.76
C GLY A 146 14.51 -0.93 6.01
N ALA A 147 13.91 -0.05 6.73
CA ALA A 147 14.49 0.40 8.01
C ALA A 147 14.35 -0.69 9.05
#